data_1afd1de2971c32ecfdbc7c7118bc9aae
#
_entry.id   1afd1de2971c32ecfdbc7c7118bc9aae
#
_cell.length_a   1.000
_cell.length_b   1.000
_cell.length_c   1.000
_cell.angle_alpha   90.00
_cell.angle_beta   90.00
_cell.angle_gamma   90.00
#
_symmetry.space_group_name_H-M   'P 1'
#
loop_
_entity.id
_entity.type
_entity.pdbx_description
1 polymer ?
#
loop_
_entity_poly.entity_id
_entity_poly.type
_entity_poly.pdbx_seq_one_letter_code
_entity_poly.pdbx_strand_id
1 'polypeptide(L)'
;LADVCLLRILNTPPRGIGSNTAMLLLEHCREHGMRGWDAMKDFSFTSQLSAKGSGSIRNFVELIELYSPRIAAGRAGEALSEFLKEIDYTAWLMRSCRTDEEREQRGEAVAEVVAALTDALRKGRTIQQFLDDAALDAEPEEEELEKKSGVTLITLHASKGLEFPVVFLVGLEEGVLPHWRSKEEGT
;
A
#
# COMPACT_ATOMS: atom_id res chain seq x y z
N LEU A 1 -13.32 -7.15 1.95
CA LEU A 1 -11.97 -6.64 2.29
C LEU A 1 -10.90 -7.25 1.37
N ALA A 2 -10.89 -8.58 1.13
CA ALA A 2 -9.88 -9.23 0.29
C ALA A 2 -9.82 -8.69 -1.14
N ASP A 3 -10.94 -8.36 -1.76
CA ASP A 3 -10.99 -7.84 -3.13
C ASP A 3 -10.45 -6.39 -3.24
N VAL A 4 -10.60 -5.57 -2.20
CA VAL A 4 -10.02 -4.22 -2.17
C VAL A 4 -8.49 -4.29 -2.14
N CYS A 5 -7.92 -5.18 -1.33
CA CYS A 5 -6.47 -5.39 -1.29
C CYS A 5 -5.94 -5.92 -2.63
N LEU A 6 -6.67 -6.86 -3.25
CA LEU A 6 -6.34 -7.40 -4.56
C LEU A 6 -6.30 -6.30 -5.63
N LEU A 7 -7.31 -5.44 -5.68
CA LEU A 7 -7.37 -4.35 -6.65
C LEU A 7 -6.22 -3.34 -6.48
N ARG A 8 -5.78 -3.10 -5.25
CA ARG A 8 -4.63 -2.22 -4.99
C ARG A 8 -3.34 -2.73 -5.63
N ILE A 9 -3.10 -4.04 -5.59
CA ILE A 9 -1.86 -4.65 -6.08
C ILE A 9 -1.95 -5.13 -7.53
N LEU A 10 -3.16 -5.23 -8.09
CA LEU A 10 -3.41 -5.88 -9.39
C LEU A 10 -2.54 -5.31 -10.52
N ASN A 11 -2.36 -3.99 -10.56
CA ASN A 11 -1.53 -3.29 -11.54
C ASN A 11 -0.48 -2.36 -10.88
N THR A 12 -0.05 -2.66 -9.67
CA THR A 12 0.97 -1.90 -8.93
C THR A 12 2.09 -2.85 -8.49
N PRO A 13 3.29 -2.76 -9.05
CA PRO A 13 3.71 -2.01 -10.25
C PRO A 13 2.91 -2.35 -11.51
N PRO A 14 2.95 -1.52 -12.57
CA PRO A 14 2.19 -1.75 -13.80
C PRO A 14 2.53 -3.09 -14.47
N ARG A 15 1.50 -3.92 -14.71
CA ARG A 15 1.62 -5.28 -15.28
C ARG A 15 0.78 -5.46 -16.56
N GLY A 16 0.28 -4.37 -17.13
CA GLY A 16 -0.60 -4.43 -18.28
C GLY A 16 -2.05 -4.80 -17.96
N ILE A 17 -2.43 -4.78 -16.68
CA ILE A 17 -3.82 -4.97 -16.24
C ILE A 17 -4.43 -3.57 -16.05
N GLY A 18 -5.07 -3.07 -17.10
CA GLY A 18 -5.68 -1.74 -17.10
C GLY A 18 -7.00 -1.68 -16.34
N SER A 19 -7.50 -0.45 -16.16
CA SER A 19 -8.77 -0.18 -15.46
C SER A 19 -9.96 -0.94 -16.08
N ASN A 20 -9.99 -1.08 -17.40
CA ASN A 20 -11.03 -1.84 -18.08
C ASN A 20 -11.05 -3.32 -17.66
N THR A 21 -9.88 -3.97 -17.59
CA THR A 21 -9.77 -5.36 -17.14
C THR A 21 -10.17 -5.50 -15.66
N ALA A 22 -9.81 -4.53 -14.83
CA ALA A 22 -10.23 -4.50 -13.43
C ALA A 22 -11.75 -4.32 -13.28
N MET A 23 -12.38 -3.48 -14.10
CA MET A 23 -13.84 -3.31 -14.11
C MET A 23 -14.54 -4.60 -14.54
N LEU A 24 -14.11 -5.23 -15.61
CA LEU A 24 -14.66 -6.52 -16.06
C LEU A 24 -14.51 -7.61 -14.99
N LEU A 25 -13.40 -7.63 -14.26
CA LEU A 25 -13.20 -8.55 -13.14
C LEU A 25 -14.25 -8.32 -12.05
N LEU A 26 -14.47 -7.07 -11.64
CA LEU A 26 -15.46 -6.73 -10.63
C LEU A 26 -16.89 -7.08 -11.06
N GLU A 27 -17.22 -6.83 -12.32
CA GLU A 27 -18.53 -7.17 -12.89
C GLU A 27 -18.74 -8.67 -12.89
N HIS A 28 -17.77 -9.45 -13.36
CA HIS A 28 -17.81 -10.89 -13.33
C HIS A 28 -17.96 -11.45 -11.90
N CYS A 29 -17.20 -10.92 -10.93
CA CYS A 29 -17.32 -11.29 -9.52
C CYS A 29 -18.75 -11.08 -8.99
N ARG A 30 -19.34 -9.93 -9.32
CA ARG A 30 -20.69 -9.56 -8.89
C ARG A 30 -21.76 -10.48 -9.50
N GLU A 31 -21.63 -10.77 -10.79
CA GLU A 31 -22.60 -11.61 -11.52
C GLU A 31 -22.59 -13.07 -11.06
N HIS A 32 -21.41 -13.59 -10.75
CA HIS A 32 -21.25 -15.01 -10.40
C HIS A 32 -21.07 -15.25 -8.89
N GLY A 33 -21.07 -14.19 -8.06
CA GLY A 33 -20.87 -14.32 -6.61
C GLY A 33 -19.48 -14.85 -6.24
N MET A 34 -18.47 -14.61 -7.08
CA MET A 34 -17.10 -15.11 -6.93
C MET A 34 -16.18 -14.07 -6.27
N ARG A 35 -15.12 -14.57 -5.62
CA ARG A 35 -14.02 -13.68 -5.18
C ARG A 35 -13.12 -13.33 -6.36
N GLY A 36 -12.53 -12.15 -6.34
CA GLY A 36 -11.65 -11.68 -7.41
C GLY A 36 -10.50 -12.64 -7.74
N TRP A 37 -9.92 -13.29 -6.72
CA TRP A 37 -8.88 -14.30 -6.92
C TRP A 37 -9.36 -15.53 -7.68
N ASP A 38 -10.54 -16.02 -7.37
CA ASP A 38 -11.13 -17.20 -8.02
C ASP A 38 -11.59 -16.85 -9.44
N ALA A 39 -12.15 -15.66 -9.61
CA ALA A 39 -12.58 -15.16 -10.92
C ALA A 39 -11.39 -14.99 -11.90
N MET A 40 -10.21 -14.54 -11.44
CA MET A 40 -9.01 -14.45 -12.29
C MET A 40 -8.52 -15.80 -12.81
N LYS A 41 -8.87 -16.91 -12.15
CA LYS A 41 -8.56 -18.28 -12.56
C LYS A 41 -9.68 -18.93 -13.36
N ASP A 42 -10.83 -18.29 -13.42
CA ASP A 42 -11.97 -18.80 -14.17
C ASP A 42 -11.79 -18.60 -15.67
N PHE A 43 -11.94 -19.67 -16.43
CA PHE A 43 -11.88 -19.61 -17.88
C PHE A 43 -12.99 -18.74 -18.47
N SER A 44 -14.18 -18.75 -17.87
CA SER A 44 -15.31 -17.93 -18.35
C SER A 44 -15.04 -16.43 -18.29
N PHE A 45 -14.23 -15.96 -17.31
CA PHE A 45 -13.74 -14.60 -17.24
C PHE A 45 -12.58 -14.36 -18.22
N THR A 46 -11.55 -15.21 -18.16
CA THR A 46 -10.31 -14.99 -18.93
C THR A 46 -10.52 -15.08 -20.43
N SER A 47 -11.50 -15.84 -20.90
CA SER A 47 -11.87 -15.92 -22.31
C SER A 47 -12.55 -14.66 -22.88
N GLN A 48 -13.11 -13.81 -22.02
CA GLN A 48 -13.72 -12.53 -22.41
C GLN A 48 -12.68 -11.42 -22.62
N LEU A 49 -11.47 -11.63 -22.13
CA LEU A 49 -10.40 -10.66 -22.22
C LEU A 49 -9.66 -10.75 -23.56
N SER A 50 -9.01 -9.65 -23.95
CA SER A 50 -8.03 -9.70 -25.04
C SER A 50 -6.89 -10.68 -24.70
N ALA A 51 -6.21 -11.20 -25.70
CA ALA A 51 -5.06 -12.09 -25.49
C ALA A 51 -3.99 -11.47 -24.57
N LYS A 52 -3.75 -10.14 -24.67
CA LYS A 52 -2.85 -9.40 -23.79
C LYS A 52 -3.40 -9.33 -22.36
N GLY A 53 -4.68 -9.03 -22.19
CA GLY A 53 -5.32 -8.95 -20.86
C GLY A 53 -5.33 -10.30 -20.15
N SER A 54 -5.73 -11.36 -20.86
CA SER A 54 -5.71 -12.73 -20.33
C SER A 54 -4.30 -13.17 -19.95
N GLY A 55 -3.29 -12.87 -20.78
CA GLY A 55 -1.88 -13.14 -20.45
C GLY A 55 -1.42 -12.40 -19.20
N SER A 56 -1.76 -11.11 -19.08
CA SER A 56 -1.40 -10.32 -17.90
C SER A 56 -2.03 -10.85 -16.61
N ILE A 57 -3.29 -11.26 -16.65
CA ILE A 57 -3.98 -11.89 -15.49
C ILE A 57 -3.31 -13.20 -15.13
N ARG A 58 -3.03 -14.06 -16.11
CA ARG A 58 -2.34 -15.34 -15.89
C ARG A 58 -0.99 -15.15 -15.24
N ASN A 59 -0.16 -14.28 -15.79
CA ASN A 59 1.17 -13.98 -15.22
C ASN A 59 1.08 -13.47 -13.78
N PHE A 60 0.08 -12.65 -13.47
CA PHE A 60 -0.14 -12.19 -12.10
C PHE A 60 -0.54 -13.33 -11.16
N VAL A 61 -1.43 -14.22 -11.58
CA VAL A 61 -1.83 -15.39 -10.80
C VAL A 61 -0.64 -16.32 -10.57
N GLU A 62 0.11 -16.66 -11.61
CA GLU A 62 1.30 -17.51 -11.54
C GLU A 62 2.36 -16.91 -10.60
N LEU A 63 2.58 -15.61 -10.65
CA LEU A 63 3.50 -14.90 -9.77
C LEU A 63 3.10 -15.06 -8.30
N ILE A 64 1.85 -14.84 -7.96
CA ILE A 64 1.37 -14.98 -6.57
C ILE A 64 1.39 -16.44 -6.12
N GLU A 65 1.00 -17.38 -6.97
CA GLU A 65 1.03 -18.82 -6.67
C GLU A 65 2.46 -19.35 -6.47
N LEU A 66 3.45 -18.77 -7.16
CA LEU A 66 4.86 -19.12 -7.00
C LEU A 66 5.43 -18.66 -5.65
N TYR A 67 5.13 -17.42 -5.25
CA TYR A 67 5.77 -16.81 -4.07
C TYR A 67 5.00 -17.03 -2.77
N SER A 68 3.67 -17.12 -2.80
CA SER A 68 2.84 -17.27 -1.60
C SER A 68 3.24 -18.48 -0.72
N PRO A 69 3.41 -19.70 -1.26
CA PRO A 69 3.85 -20.84 -0.45
C PRO A 69 5.30 -20.71 0.05
N ARG A 70 6.19 -20.07 -0.71
CA ARG A 70 7.59 -19.86 -0.34
C ARG A 70 7.71 -18.88 0.85
N ILE A 71 6.87 -17.84 0.85
CA ILE A 71 6.77 -16.88 1.94
C ILE A 71 6.19 -17.58 3.18
N ALA A 72 5.15 -18.40 3.03
CA ALA A 72 4.52 -19.13 4.13
C ALA A 72 5.42 -20.21 4.75
N ALA A 73 6.37 -20.79 3.98
CA ALA A 73 7.24 -21.87 4.43
C ALA A 73 8.43 -21.44 5.31
N GLY A 74 8.43 -20.19 5.82
CA GLY A 74 9.49 -19.69 6.73
C GLY A 74 10.72 -19.09 6.03
N ARG A 75 10.76 -19.03 4.70
CA ARG A 75 11.79 -18.34 3.90
C ARG A 75 11.34 -16.95 3.43
N ALA A 76 10.52 -16.29 4.21
CA ALA A 76 9.82 -15.10 3.75
C ALA A 76 10.76 -13.96 3.34
N GLY A 77 11.86 -13.74 4.05
CA GLY A 77 12.81 -12.66 3.70
C GLY A 77 13.45 -12.85 2.33
N GLU A 78 13.93 -14.09 2.05
CA GLU A 78 14.51 -14.42 0.74
C GLU A 78 13.44 -14.35 -0.36
N ALA A 79 12.31 -15.02 -0.13
CA ALA A 79 11.21 -15.08 -1.09
C ALA A 79 10.61 -13.69 -1.39
N LEU A 80 10.47 -12.83 -0.37
CA LEU A 80 10.00 -11.46 -0.55
C LEU A 80 11.03 -10.62 -1.32
N SER A 81 12.31 -10.77 -1.01
CA SER A 81 13.38 -10.07 -1.73
C SER A 81 13.43 -10.46 -3.21
N GLU A 82 13.29 -11.75 -3.51
CA GLU A 82 13.23 -12.25 -4.89
C GLU A 82 11.96 -11.76 -5.60
N PHE A 83 10.81 -11.81 -4.92
CA PHE A 83 9.54 -11.29 -5.44
C PHE A 83 9.64 -9.80 -5.82
N LEU A 84 10.20 -8.96 -4.93
CA LEU A 84 10.36 -7.53 -5.18
C LEU A 84 11.30 -7.25 -6.37
N LYS A 85 12.34 -8.09 -6.55
CA LYS A 85 13.23 -8.03 -7.73
C LYS A 85 12.50 -8.44 -9.00
N GLU A 86 11.73 -9.52 -8.98
CA GLU A 86 11.02 -10.03 -10.15
C GLU A 86 9.98 -9.05 -10.68
N ILE A 87 9.28 -8.36 -9.77
CA ILE A 87 8.31 -7.32 -10.15
C ILE A 87 8.93 -5.94 -10.41
N ASP A 88 10.27 -5.83 -10.35
CA ASP A 88 11.02 -4.58 -10.51
C ASP A 88 10.50 -3.45 -9.59
N TYR A 89 10.11 -3.83 -8.36
CA TYR A 89 9.45 -2.93 -7.42
C TYR A 89 10.28 -1.70 -7.08
N THR A 90 11.58 -1.90 -6.81
CA THR A 90 12.48 -0.81 -6.46
C THR A 90 12.63 0.18 -7.60
N ALA A 91 12.84 -0.28 -8.84
CA ALA A 91 12.95 0.63 -9.97
C ALA A 91 11.62 1.33 -10.28
N TRP A 92 10.48 0.66 -10.07
CA TRP A 92 9.17 1.30 -10.17
C TRP A 92 8.99 2.39 -9.11
N LEU A 93 9.35 2.12 -7.87
CA LEU A 93 9.27 3.05 -6.76
C LEU A 93 10.15 4.29 -7.01
N MET A 94 11.39 4.07 -7.45
CA MET A 94 12.37 5.11 -7.78
C MET A 94 11.90 6.06 -8.89
N ARG A 95 11.10 5.57 -9.86
CA ARG A 95 10.52 6.41 -10.93
C ARG A 95 9.51 7.43 -10.41
N SER A 96 8.91 7.22 -9.25
CA SER A 96 7.97 8.16 -8.62
C SER A 96 8.65 9.20 -7.73
N CYS A 97 9.94 9.05 -7.43
CA CYS A 97 10.70 9.97 -6.58
C CYS A 97 11.24 11.15 -7.40
N ARG A 98 11.21 12.32 -6.79
CA ARG A 98 11.69 13.56 -7.42
C ARG A 98 13.14 13.89 -7.06
N THR A 99 13.59 13.50 -5.87
CA THR A 99 14.93 13.75 -5.34
C THR A 99 15.66 12.44 -5.05
N ASP A 100 16.99 12.53 -4.92
CA ASP A 100 17.81 11.36 -4.56
C ASP A 100 17.61 10.98 -3.10
N GLU A 101 17.34 11.96 -2.22
CA GLU A 101 17.00 11.73 -0.82
C GLU A 101 15.68 10.93 -0.70
N GLU A 102 14.65 11.28 -1.49
CA GLU A 102 13.41 10.50 -1.52
C GLU A 102 13.64 9.05 -2.00
N ARG A 103 14.55 8.84 -2.95
CA ARG A 103 14.91 7.50 -3.43
C ARG A 103 15.57 6.67 -2.36
N GLU A 104 16.54 7.27 -1.65
CA GLU A 104 17.24 6.61 -0.56
C GLU A 104 16.29 6.23 0.57
N GLN A 105 15.50 7.18 1.08
CA GLN A 105 14.52 6.94 2.14
C GLN A 105 13.50 5.85 1.79
N ARG A 106 12.97 5.86 0.57
CA ARG A 106 12.01 4.82 0.13
C ARG A 106 12.68 3.46 -0.06
N GLY A 107 13.93 3.45 -0.52
CA GLY A 107 14.71 2.22 -0.63
C GLY A 107 14.98 1.60 0.75
N GLU A 108 15.36 2.41 1.73
CA GLU A 108 15.57 2.02 3.12
C GLU A 108 14.27 1.47 3.73
N ALA A 109 13.14 2.18 3.56
CA ALA A 109 11.86 1.73 4.08
C ALA A 109 11.44 0.35 3.52
N VAL A 110 11.69 0.06 2.24
CA VAL A 110 11.46 -1.28 1.67
C VAL A 110 12.35 -2.33 2.33
N ALA A 111 13.63 -2.01 2.54
CA ALA A 111 14.58 -2.91 3.18
C ALA A 111 14.21 -3.18 4.65
N GLU A 112 13.74 -2.16 5.37
CA GLU A 112 13.26 -2.29 6.75
C GLU A 112 12.04 -3.21 6.85
N VAL A 113 11.06 -3.08 5.97
CA VAL A 113 9.88 -3.97 5.94
C VAL A 113 10.30 -5.43 5.69
N VAL A 114 11.23 -5.68 4.76
CA VAL A 114 11.75 -7.03 4.50
C VAL A 114 12.48 -7.58 5.72
N ALA A 115 13.29 -6.76 6.39
CA ALA A 115 14.04 -7.16 7.58
C ALA A 115 13.09 -7.43 8.76
N ALA A 116 12.11 -6.56 8.99
CA ALA A 116 11.12 -6.69 10.06
C ALA A 116 10.27 -7.96 9.90
N LEU A 117 9.77 -8.24 8.69
CA LEU A 117 9.04 -9.47 8.41
C LEU A 117 9.91 -10.71 8.64
N THR A 118 11.16 -10.68 8.16
CA THR A 118 12.10 -11.78 8.34
C THR A 118 12.36 -12.07 9.81
N ASP A 119 12.57 -11.03 10.62
CA ASP A 119 12.78 -11.15 12.05
C ASP A 119 11.55 -11.65 12.80
N ALA A 120 10.37 -11.14 12.46
CA ALA A 120 9.11 -11.58 13.04
C ALA A 120 8.88 -13.08 12.84
N LEU A 121 9.09 -13.57 11.61
CA LEU A 121 8.93 -15.00 11.29
C LEU A 121 10.00 -15.88 11.96
N ARG A 122 11.23 -15.38 12.06
CA ARG A 122 12.29 -16.08 12.81
C ARG A 122 11.96 -16.22 14.30
N LYS A 123 11.24 -15.25 14.86
CA LYS A 123 10.71 -15.28 16.23
C LYS A 123 9.46 -16.14 16.40
N GLY A 124 9.03 -16.85 15.35
CA GLY A 124 7.86 -17.73 15.37
C GLY A 124 6.52 -17.02 15.20
N ARG A 125 6.52 -15.74 14.82
CA ARG A 125 5.28 -15.01 14.50
C ARG A 125 4.76 -15.42 13.12
N THR A 126 3.48 -15.32 12.92
CA THR A 126 2.86 -15.54 11.62
C THR A 126 2.88 -14.25 10.78
N ILE A 127 2.73 -14.39 9.46
CA ILE A 127 2.56 -13.23 8.56
C ILE A 127 1.34 -12.40 8.96
N GLN A 128 0.25 -13.06 9.36
CA GLN A 128 -0.96 -12.36 9.79
C GLN A 128 -0.70 -11.48 11.02
N GLN A 129 -0.02 -12.03 12.04
CA GLN A 129 0.36 -11.26 13.22
C GLN A 129 1.26 -10.06 12.88
N PHE A 130 2.20 -10.24 11.94
CA PHE A 130 3.04 -9.14 11.47
C PHE A 130 2.21 -8.04 10.77
N LEU A 131 1.25 -8.43 9.92
CA LEU A 131 0.39 -7.49 9.22
C LEU A 131 -0.59 -6.78 10.17
N ASP A 132 -1.11 -7.50 11.17
CA ASP A 132 -2.00 -6.92 12.19
C ASP A 132 -1.27 -5.86 13.01
N ASP A 133 -0.02 -6.13 13.43
CA ASP A 133 0.80 -5.14 14.14
C ASP A 133 1.12 -3.93 13.27
N ALA A 134 1.56 -4.16 12.02
CA ALA A 134 1.86 -3.08 11.09
C ALA A 134 0.62 -2.22 10.78
N ALA A 135 -0.58 -2.78 10.83
CA ALA A 135 -1.83 -2.03 10.68
C ALA A 135 -2.13 -1.17 11.93
N LEU A 136 -1.84 -1.68 13.13
CA LEU A 136 -1.99 -0.92 14.37
C LEU A 136 -0.97 0.23 14.45
N ASP A 137 0.27 -0.02 14.04
CA ASP A 137 1.32 1.02 13.98
C ASP A 137 1.01 2.11 12.92
N ALA A 138 0.21 1.79 11.91
CA ALA A 138 -0.21 2.72 10.86
C ALA A 138 -1.44 3.56 11.24
N GLU A 139 -2.18 3.19 12.28
CA GLU A 139 -3.19 4.07 12.87
C GLU A 139 -2.47 5.21 13.60
N PRO A 140 -2.87 6.48 13.37
CA PRO A 140 -2.27 7.58 14.12
C PRO A 140 -2.39 7.29 15.62
N GLU A 141 -1.32 7.52 16.38
CA GLU A 141 -1.23 7.33 17.82
C GLU A 141 -2.23 8.22 18.61
N GLU A 142 -3.51 8.16 18.30
CA GLU A 142 -4.54 8.91 19.02
C GLU A 142 -4.60 8.50 20.50
N GLU A 143 -4.43 7.21 20.80
CA GLU A 143 -4.42 6.71 22.17
C GLU A 143 -3.13 7.02 22.96
N GLU A 144 -1.98 7.21 22.31
CA GLU A 144 -0.75 7.59 22.99
C GLU A 144 -0.66 9.09 23.29
N LEU A 145 -1.32 9.94 22.53
CA LEU A 145 -1.36 11.39 22.76
C LEU A 145 -2.09 11.74 24.07
N GLU A 146 -3.09 10.96 24.47
CA GLU A 146 -3.81 11.20 25.75
C GLU A 146 -2.99 10.83 26.99
N LYS A 147 -1.95 10.02 26.88
CA LYS A 147 -1.15 9.54 28.02
C LYS A 147 0.15 10.30 28.27
N LYS A 148 0.61 11.10 27.32
CA LYS A 148 1.84 11.90 27.47
C LYS A 148 1.51 13.31 27.98
N SER A 149 1.87 13.59 29.25
CA SER A 149 1.85 14.97 29.77
C SER A 149 2.94 15.77 29.04
N GLY A 150 2.54 16.63 28.10
CA GLY A 150 3.47 17.43 27.30
C GLY A 150 2.75 18.35 26.31
N VAL A 151 3.53 19.12 25.58
CA VAL A 151 3.03 19.98 24.49
C VAL A 151 3.15 19.20 23.18
N THR A 152 2.05 19.01 22.49
CA THR A 152 2.01 18.37 21.17
C THR A 152 2.27 19.40 20.10
N LEU A 153 3.31 19.21 19.28
CA LEU A 153 3.59 19.98 18.08
C LEU A 153 3.02 19.22 16.88
N ILE A 154 2.09 19.86 16.17
CA ILE A 154 1.36 19.23 15.08
C ILE A 154 1.07 20.23 13.96
N THR A 155 1.00 19.80 12.70
CA THR A 155 0.57 20.65 11.60
C THR A 155 -0.95 20.77 11.54
N LEU A 156 -1.48 21.85 10.95
CA LEU A 156 -2.93 22.02 10.76
C LEU A 156 -3.58 20.87 9.96
N HIS A 157 -2.85 20.28 9.01
CA HIS A 157 -3.35 19.14 8.25
C HIS A 157 -3.43 17.87 9.10
N ALA A 158 -2.44 17.64 9.95
CA ALA A 158 -2.40 16.46 10.81
C ALA A 158 -3.38 16.60 12.00
N SER A 159 -3.78 17.84 12.36
CA SER A 159 -4.76 18.09 13.44
C SER A 159 -6.21 17.89 13.00
N LYS A 160 -6.47 17.61 11.72
CA LYS A 160 -7.84 17.43 11.23
C LYS A 160 -8.50 16.21 11.88
N GLY A 161 -9.58 16.45 12.62
CA GLY A 161 -10.32 15.41 13.34
C GLY A 161 -9.88 15.21 14.80
N LEU A 162 -8.81 15.87 15.24
CA LEU A 162 -8.35 15.84 16.64
C LEU A 162 -8.92 17.02 17.42
N GLU A 163 -9.19 16.81 18.71
CA GLU A 163 -9.69 17.83 19.62
C GLU A 163 -8.69 18.03 20.77
N PHE A 164 -8.31 19.27 21.05
CA PHE A 164 -7.40 19.63 22.12
C PHE A 164 -8.05 20.68 23.02
N PRO A 165 -7.91 20.56 24.36
CA PRO A 165 -8.48 21.51 25.30
C PRO A 165 -7.86 22.91 25.21
N VAL A 166 -6.61 23.03 24.76
CA VAL A 166 -5.89 24.29 24.55
C VAL A 166 -5.07 24.19 23.28
N VAL A 167 -5.22 25.14 22.39
CA VAL A 167 -4.50 25.19 21.10
C VAL A 167 -3.76 26.54 20.97
N PHE A 168 -2.48 26.47 20.63
CA PHE A 168 -1.68 27.62 20.23
C PHE A 168 -1.39 27.54 18.73
N LEU A 169 -1.98 28.46 17.98
CA LEU A 169 -1.72 28.55 16.56
C LEU A 169 -0.53 29.50 16.34
N VAL A 170 0.59 28.98 15.85
CA VAL A 170 1.82 29.74 15.60
C VAL A 170 2.03 29.93 14.09
N GLY A 171 2.86 30.92 13.72
CA GLY A 171 3.16 31.22 12.31
C GLY A 171 2.00 31.89 11.56
N LEU A 172 1.15 32.67 12.27
CA LEU A 172 0.12 33.52 11.68
C LEU A 172 0.75 34.76 11.05
N GLU A 173 1.59 34.55 10.05
CA GLU A 173 2.26 35.62 9.31
C GLU A 173 1.67 35.70 7.90
N GLU A 174 1.62 36.91 7.36
CA GLU A 174 1.09 37.15 6.01
C GLU A 174 1.89 36.37 4.97
N GLY A 175 1.20 35.58 4.13
CA GLY A 175 1.84 34.71 3.13
C GLY A 175 2.18 33.30 3.62
N VAL A 176 2.20 33.06 4.95
CA VAL A 176 2.34 31.73 5.56
C VAL A 176 0.96 31.17 5.92
N LEU A 177 0.19 31.93 6.70
CA LEU A 177 -1.21 31.59 7.03
C LEU A 177 -2.05 32.88 7.13
N PRO A 178 -3.00 33.12 6.20
CA PRO A 178 -3.33 32.31 5.03
C PRO A 178 -2.22 32.31 3.96
N HIS A 179 -2.04 31.15 3.29
CA HIS A 179 -1.05 31.01 2.23
C HIS A 179 -1.41 31.95 1.05
N TRP A 180 -0.43 32.57 0.41
CA TRP A 180 -0.64 33.55 -0.66
C TRP A 180 -1.54 33.03 -1.80
N ARG A 181 -1.48 31.73 -2.14
CA ARG A 181 -2.33 31.09 -3.16
C ARG A 181 -3.82 31.12 -2.78
N SER A 182 -4.15 30.96 -1.52
CA SER A 182 -5.56 30.99 -1.08
C SER A 182 -6.15 32.40 -1.12
N LYS A 183 -5.32 33.46 -1.24
CA LYS A 183 -5.77 34.84 -1.46
C LYS A 183 -5.98 35.17 -2.94
N GLU A 184 -5.26 34.51 -3.86
CA GLU A 184 -5.43 34.71 -5.31
C GLU A 184 -6.63 33.95 -5.88
N GLU A 185 -7.03 32.83 -5.29
CA GLU A 185 -8.21 32.04 -5.69
C GLU A 185 -9.53 32.62 -5.17
N GLY A 186 -9.51 33.78 -4.57
CA GLY A 186 -10.56 34.66 -4.09
C GLY A 186 -12.01 34.13 -4.18
N THR A 187 -12.47 33.61 -3.07
CA THR A 187 -13.89 33.67 -2.66
C THR A 187 -13.98 33.55 -1.19
#